data_a6265c7f9083e90ab64a2d98612fb84f
#
_entry.id   a6265c7f9083e90ab64a2d98612fb84f
#
_cell.length_a   1.000
_cell.length_b   1.000
_cell.length_c   1.000
_cell.angle_alpha   90.00
_cell.angle_beta   90.00
_cell.angle_gamma   90.00
#
_symmetry.space_group_name_H-M   'P 1'
#
loop_
_entity.id
_entity.type
_entity.pdbx_description
1 polymer ?
#
loop_
_entity_poly.entity_id
_entity_poly.type
_entity_poly.pdbx_seq_one_letter_code
_entity_poly.pdbx_strand_id
1 'polypeptide(L)'
;DGLLISLKPNTLKTVTANRIKTVEVSRMISNMDITGVIPDDQKDAYNNSIQISAAAQIAIITDSIESITLPNGSVVTEFSYIAEWISNSNKRTVDAITKSAALMNQNGIENEFNFVCSEEECGKEFKAPIEFNPAFFFNNNYPKQDQPKT
;
A
#
# COMPACT_ATOMS: atom_id res chain seq x y z
N ASP A 1 13.26 3.22 24.62
CA ASP A 1 12.25 4.16 25.16
C ASP A 1 11.05 3.47 25.82
N GLY A 2 10.94 2.12 25.79
CA GLY A 2 9.94 1.37 26.55
C GLY A 2 8.50 1.49 26.04
N LEU A 3 8.29 1.99 24.81
CA LEU A 3 6.98 1.98 24.15
C LEU A 3 6.71 0.58 23.54
N LEU A 4 5.50 0.05 23.78
CA LEU A 4 5.01 -1.15 23.11
C LEU A 4 4.00 -0.73 22.04
N ILE A 5 4.27 -1.08 20.78
CA ILE A 5 3.43 -0.73 19.64
C ILE A 5 2.75 -2.00 19.16
N SER A 6 1.41 -2.03 19.25
CA SER A 6 0.59 -3.10 18.69
C SER A 6 0.21 -2.74 17.26
N LEU A 7 0.41 -3.67 16.33
CA LEU A 7 0.11 -3.48 14.91
C LEU A 7 -1.11 -4.31 14.51
N LYS A 8 -1.84 -3.83 13.52
CA LYS A 8 -2.95 -4.53 12.85
C LYS A 8 -2.76 -4.48 11.33
N PRO A 9 -3.31 -5.46 10.57
CA PRO A 9 -3.30 -5.41 9.11
C PRO A 9 -4.04 -4.18 8.59
N ASN A 10 -3.55 -3.60 7.49
CA ASN A 10 -4.24 -2.51 6.82
C ASN A 10 -5.59 -2.96 6.26
N THR A 11 -6.61 -2.13 6.39
CA THR A 11 -7.91 -2.41 5.79
C THR A 11 -7.90 -2.16 4.29
N LEU A 12 -8.72 -2.90 3.52
CA LEU A 12 -8.86 -2.68 2.08
C LEU A 12 -9.28 -1.23 1.78
N LYS A 13 -10.12 -0.64 2.63
CA LYS A 13 -10.55 0.76 2.52
C LYS A 13 -9.36 1.72 2.57
N THR A 14 -8.47 1.54 3.53
CA THR A 14 -7.27 2.37 3.70
C THR A 14 -6.31 2.20 2.53
N VAL A 15 -6.06 0.96 2.12
CA VAL A 15 -5.18 0.67 0.97
C VAL A 15 -5.73 1.30 -0.30
N THR A 16 -7.03 1.18 -0.58
CA THR A 16 -7.67 1.75 -1.78
C THR A 16 -7.64 3.28 -1.77
N ALA A 17 -8.01 3.91 -0.65
CA ALA A 17 -8.01 5.37 -0.53
C ALA A 17 -6.59 5.95 -0.74
N ASN A 18 -5.57 5.27 -0.23
CA ASN A 18 -4.19 5.70 -0.39
C ASN A 18 -3.65 5.47 -1.81
N ARG A 19 -4.04 4.37 -2.48
CA ARG A 19 -3.70 4.15 -3.90
C ARG A 19 -4.27 5.24 -4.79
N ILE A 20 -5.51 5.64 -4.58
CA ILE A 20 -6.13 6.74 -5.35
C ILE A 20 -5.31 8.03 -5.19
N LYS A 21 -4.97 8.41 -3.96
CA LYS A 21 -4.14 9.60 -3.69
C LYS A 21 -2.77 9.52 -4.34
N THR A 22 -2.12 8.36 -4.27
CA THR A 22 -0.80 8.14 -4.89
C THR A 22 -0.86 8.27 -6.41
N VAL A 23 -1.91 7.74 -7.05
CA VAL A 23 -2.11 7.85 -8.51
C VAL A 23 -2.34 9.31 -8.91
N GLU A 24 -3.14 10.08 -8.18
CA GLU A 24 -3.35 11.51 -8.43
C GLU A 24 -2.06 12.30 -8.34
N VAL A 25 -1.26 12.08 -7.29
CA VAL A 25 0.06 12.71 -7.13
C VAL A 25 1.00 12.30 -8.28
N SER A 26 1.03 11.02 -8.66
CA SER A 26 1.86 10.54 -9.76
C SER A 26 1.47 11.17 -11.10
N ARG A 27 0.17 11.37 -11.35
CA ARG A 27 -0.32 12.08 -12.55
C ARG A 27 0.11 13.55 -12.56
N MET A 28 0.03 14.23 -11.42
CA MET A 28 0.48 15.61 -11.30
C MET A 28 1.98 15.74 -11.59
N ILE A 29 2.80 14.84 -11.01
CA ILE A 29 4.25 14.82 -11.22
C ILE A 29 4.62 14.46 -12.67
N SER A 30 3.90 13.51 -13.28
CA SER A 30 4.18 13.07 -14.68
C SER A 30 3.87 14.16 -15.71
N ASN A 31 3.00 15.10 -15.38
CA ASN A 31 2.68 16.25 -16.25
C ASN A 31 3.69 17.41 -16.08
N MET A 32 4.61 17.31 -15.11
CA MET A 32 5.69 18.26 -14.95
C MET A 32 6.81 17.91 -15.92
N ASP A 33 7.39 18.94 -16.52
CA ASP A 33 8.35 18.83 -17.63
C ASP A 33 9.51 17.85 -17.30
N ILE A 34 9.86 17.05 -18.30
CA ILE A 34 10.93 16.02 -18.26
C ILE A 34 12.32 16.64 -18.02
N THR A 35 12.46 17.95 -18.15
CA THR A 35 13.73 18.67 -17.98
C THR A 35 14.26 18.71 -16.55
N GLY A 36 13.48 18.26 -15.57
CA GLY A 36 13.86 18.28 -14.15
C GLY A 36 13.85 19.67 -13.50
N VAL A 37 13.50 20.71 -14.24
CA VAL A 37 13.34 22.07 -13.73
C VAL A 37 11.85 22.34 -13.54
N ILE A 38 11.44 22.63 -12.31
CA ILE A 38 10.06 22.97 -11.99
C ILE A 38 9.86 24.46 -12.32
N PRO A 39 8.97 24.81 -13.26
CA PRO A 39 8.61 26.20 -13.53
C PRO A 39 8.10 26.89 -12.26
N ASP A 40 8.36 28.21 -12.13
CA ASP A 40 8.01 28.96 -10.93
C ASP A 40 6.50 28.95 -10.65
N ASP A 41 5.67 28.97 -11.69
CA ASP A 41 4.21 28.88 -11.62
C ASP A 41 3.69 27.50 -11.17
N GLN A 42 4.52 26.44 -11.21
CA GLN A 42 4.16 25.07 -10.81
C GLN A 42 4.77 24.65 -9.46
N LYS A 43 5.63 25.47 -8.86
CA LYS A 43 6.29 25.14 -7.58
C LYS A 43 5.30 24.91 -6.45
N ASP A 44 4.25 25.73 -6.36
CA ASP A 44 3.24 25.58 -5.30
C ASP A 44 2.44 24.28 -5.48
N ALA A 45 2.07 23.93 -6.72
CA ALA A 45 1.39 22.68 -7.02
C ALA A 45 2.26 21.47 -6.69
N TYR A 46 3.57 21.54 -7.01
CA TYR A 46 4.54 20.51 -6.69
C TYR A 46 4.71 20.32 -5.18
N ASN A 47 4.92 21.41 -4.43
CA ASN A 47 5.05 21.37 -2.97
C ASN A 47 3.78 20.81 -2.31
N ASN A 48 2.61 21.19 -2.79
CA ASN A 48 1.33 20.65 -2.31
C ASN A 48 1.23 19.13 -2.58
N SER A 49 1.67 18.66 -3.76
CA SER A 49 1.69 17.24 -4.11
C SER A 49 2.61 16.42 -3.19
N ILE A 50 3.78 16.96 -2.84
CA ILE A 50 4.70 16.34 -1.86
C ILE A 50 4.02 16.25 -0.49
N GLN A 51 3.37 17.31 -0.03
CA GLN A 51 2.67 17.33 1.26
C GLN A 51 1.53 16.30 1.30
N ILE A 52 0.73 16.21 0.23
CA ILE A 52 -0.35 15.22 0.10
C ILE A 52 0.24 13.81 0.15
N SER A 53 1.35 13.55 -0.55
CA SER A 53 2.01 12.25 -0.54
C SER A 53 2.54 11.88 0.84
N ALA A 54 3.20 12.81 1.53
CA ALA A 54 3.70 12.61 2.87
C ALA A 54 2.57 12.33 3.88
N ALA A 55 1.48 13.10 3.82
CA ALA A 55 0.30 12.90 4.65
C ALA A 55 -0.37 11.53 4.39
N ALA A 56 -0.42 11.09 3.13
CA ALA A 56 -0.94 9.77 2.78
C ALA A 56 -0.07 8.64 3.36
N GLN A 57 1.26 8.76 3.32
CA GLN A 57 2.17 7.78 3.92
C GLN A 57 1.99 7.70 5.45
N ILE A 58 1.92 8.86 6.13
CA ILE A 58 1.65 8.92 7.57
C ILE A 58 0.33 8.23 7.90
N ALA A 59 -0.72 8.49 7.12
CA ALA A 59 -2.03 7.87 7.33
C ALA A 59 -1.99 6.34 7.19
N ILE A 60 -1.23 5.79 6.22
CA ILE A 60 -1.05 4.34 6.05
C ILE A 60 -0.36 3.73 7.27
N ILE A 61 0.74 4.34 7.72
CA ILE A 61 1.50 3.85 8.87
C ILE A 61 0.64 3.93 10.13
N THR A 62 -0.07 5.03 10.33
CA THR A 62 -0.96 5.23 11.48
C THR A 62 -2.08 4.19 11.50
N ASP A 63 -2.69 3.88 10.34
CA ASP A 63 -3.77 2.88 10.26
C ASP A 63 -3.27 1.45 10.57
N SER A 64 -1.99 1.17 10.33
CA SER A 64 -1.39 -0.12 10.70
C SER A 64 -1.10 -0.25 12.21
N ILE A 65 -1.22 0.84 12.99
CA ILE A 65 -1.06 0.80 14.43
C ILE A 65 -2.42 0.64 15.10
N GLU A 66 -2.56 -0.37 15.93
CA GLU A 66 -3.75 -0.60 16.73
C GLU A 66 -3.71 0.23 18.02
N SER A 67 -2.55 0.20 18.69
CA SER A 67 -2.35 0.94 19.95
C SER A 67 -0.88 1.18 20.25
N ILE A 68 -0.62 2.19 21.07
CA ILE A 68 0.69 2.47 21.67
C ILE A 68 0.54 2.41 23.19
N THR A 69 1.23 1.48 23.85
CA THR A 69 1.29 1.40 25.30
C THR A 69 2.51 2.12 25.82
N LEU A 70 2.30 3.08 26.69
CA LEU A 70 3.33 3.87 27.33
C LEU A 70 3.97 3.09 28.51
N PRO A 71 5.18 3.46 28.96
CA PRO A 71 5.85 2.80 30.09
C PRO A 71 5.07 2.83 31.40
N ASN A 72 4.18 3.79 31.56
CA ASN A 72 3.27 3.90 32.71
C ASN A 72 2.03 3.01 32.61
N GLY A 73 1.90 2.21 31.54
CA GLY A 73 0.75 1.33 31.27
C GLY A 73 -0.44 2.01 30.59
N SER A 74 -0.38 3.32 30.31
CA SER A 74 -1.44 4.00 29.57
C SER A 74 -1.44 3.56 28.10
N VAL A 75 -2.64 3.35 27.53
CA VAL A 75 -2.81 2.89 26.15
C VAL A 75 -3.42 4.01 25.31
N VAL A 76 -2.77 4.35 24.21
CA VAL A 76 -3.22 5.33 23.22
C VAL A 76 -3.73 4.60 21.99
N THR A 77 -5.00 4.83 21.62
CA THR A 77 -5.66 4.24 20.43
C THR A 77 -6.18 5.30 19.47
N GLU A 78 -6.18 6.56 19.90
CA GLU A 78 -6.71 7.67 19.12
C GLU A 78 -5.83 7.94 17.90
N PHE A 79 -6.44 7.90 16.72
CA PHE A 79 -5.73 8.07 15.43
C PHE A 79 -4.96 9.38 15.34
N SER A 80 -5.54 10.48 15.80
CA SER A 80 -4.91 11.81 15.74
C SER A 80 -3.61 11.89 16.56
N TYR A 81 -3.61 11.33 17.77
CA TYR A 81 -2.41 11.29 18.61
C TYR A 81 -1.32 10.37 18.06
N ILE A 82 -1.72 9.22 17.49
CA ILE A 82 -0.78 8.30 16.85
C ILE A 82 -0.17 8.95 15.59
N ALA A 83 -0.98 9.64 14.77
CA ALA A 83 -0.51 10.34 13.58
C ALA A 83 0.46 11.47 13.92
N GLU A 84 0.17 12.26 14.95
CA GLU A 84 1.06 13.31 15.45
C GLU A 84 2.38 12.72 15.96
N TRP A 85 2.30 11.63 16.72
CA TRP A 85 3.49 10.95 17.23
C TRP A 85 4.36 10.40 16.08
N ILE A 86 3.76 9.75 15.06
CA ILE A 86 4.48 9.27 13.87
C ILE A 86 5.15 10.42 13.13
N SER A 87 4.44 11.55 12.95
CA SER A 87 4.96 12.74 12.26
C SER A 87 6.19 13.33 12.93
N ASN A 88 6.28 13.21 14.27
CA ASN A 88 7.38 13.70 15.08
C ASN A 88 8.42 12.61 15.41
N SER A 89 8.21 11.37 14.95
CA SER A 89 9.12 10.26 15.22
C SER A 89 10.35 10.31 14.32
N ASN A 90 11.46 9.78 14.82
CA ASN A 90 12.67 9.66 14.01
C ASN A 90 12.51 8.57 12.92
N LYS A 91 13.27 8.71 11.84
CA LYS A 91 13.24 7.81 10.70
C LYS A 91 13.40 6.34 11.10
N ARG A 92 14.29 6.02 12.05
CA ARG A 92 14.54 4.63 12.48
C ARG A 92 13.29 3.98 13.08
N THR A 93 12.52 4.72 13.87
CA THR A 93 11.26 4.26 14.45
C THR A 93 10.22 4.01 13.36
N VAL A 94 10.05 4.97 12.44
CA VAL A 94 9.12 4.86 11.31
C VAL A 94 9.47 3.67 10.42
N ASP A 95 10.75 3.51 10.07
CA ASP A 95 11.23 2.38 9.24
C ASP A 95 10.97 1.03 9.93
N ALA A 96 11.18 0.93 11.25
CA ALA A 96 10.92 -0.29 12.01
C ALA A 96 9.44 -0.67 12.00
N ILE A 97 8.54 0.30 12.22
CA ILE A 97 7.09 0.09 12.17
C ILE A 97 6.66 -0.33 10.77
N THR A 98 7.11 0.39 9.74
CA THR A 98 6.79 0.10 8.33
C THR A 98 7.23 -1.31 7.94
N LYS A 99 8.45 -1.71 8.33
CA LYS A 99 8.95 -3.06 8.08
C LYS A 99 8.12 -4.13 8.77
N SER A 100 7.76 -3.91 10.03
CA SER A 100 6.94 -4.86 10.80
C SER A 100 5.52 -4.97 10.23
N ALA A 101 4.91 -3.85 9.83
CA ALA A 101 3.61 -3.82 9.18
C ALA A 101 3.65 -4.53 7.81
N ALA A 102 4.71 -4.34 7.02
CA ALA A 102 4.89 -5.03 5.75
C ALA A 102 4.99 -6.56 5.93
N LEU A 103 5.77 -7.02 6.90
CA LEU A 103 5.86 -8.45 7.24
C LEU A 103 4.52 -9.03 7.65
N MET A 104 3.73 -8.30 8.44
CA MET A 104 2.40 -8.73 8.86
C MET A 104 1.44 -8.83 7.67
N ASN A 105 1.49 -7.88 6.74
CA ASN A 105 0.66 -7.88 5.54
C ASN A 105 1.08 -8.97 4.52
N GLN A 106 2.31 -9.49 4.57
CA GLN A 106 2.76 -10.61 3.76
C GLN A 106 2.17 -11.96 4.19
N ASN A 107 1.71 -12.08 5.43
CA ASN A 107 1.05 -13.30 5.94
C ASN A 107 -0.42 -13.44 5.50
N GLY A 108 -0.82 -12.70 4.47
CA GLY A 108 -2.14 -12.78 3.85
C GLY A 108 -2.27 -13.92 2.84
N ILE A 109 -3.10 -13.70 1.83
CA ILE A 109 -3.29 -14.64 0.71
C ILE A 109 -1.98 -14.75 -0.06
N GLU A 110 -1.52 -15.97 -0.32
CA GLU A 110 -0.42 -16.20 -1.26
C GLU A 110 -0.81 -15.62 -2.62
N ASN A 111 -0.11 -14.56 -3.02
CA ASN A 111 -0.38 -13.89 -4.30
C ASN A 111 0.34 -14.58 -5.48
N GLU A 112 0.97 -15.72 -5.24
CA GLU A 112 1.69 -16.48 -6.25
C GLU A 112 1.12 -17.89 -6.33
N PHE A 113 0.80 -18.32 -7.55
CA PHE A 113 0.46 -19.72 -7.82
C PHE A 113 1.59 -20.39 -8.59
N ASN A 114 1.88 -21.62 -8.20
CA ASN A 114 2.75 -22.50 -8.97
C ASN A 114 1.94 -23.15 -10.08
N PHE A 115 2.35 -22.94 -11.32
CA PHE A 115 1.80 -23.58 -12.50
C PHE A 115 2.82 -24.54 -13.06
N VAL A 116 2.32 -25.64 -13.59
CA VAL A 116 3.12 -26.59 -14.38
C VAL A 116 2.65 -26.46 -15.84
N CYS A 117 3.59 -26.35 -16.76
CA CYS A 117 3.23 -26.33 -18.18
C CYS A 117 2.49 -27.61 -18.55
N SER A 118 1.31 -27.46 -19.18
CA SER A 118 0.46 -28.59 -19.58
C SER A 118 0.93 -29.32 -20.84
N GLU A 119 1.96 -28.79 -21.52
CA GLU A 119 2.57 -29.47 -22.68
C GLU A 119 3.37 -30.68 -22.20
N GLU A 120 3.06 -31.87 -22.76
CA GLU A 120 3.59 -33.16 -22.31
C GLU A 120 5.13 -33.24 -22.28
N GLU A 121 5.81 -32.50 -23.18
CA GLU A 121 7.28 -32.49 -23.25
C GLU A 121 7.93 -31.33 -22.47
N CYS A 122 7.15 -30.40 -21.89
CA CYS A 122 7.70 -29.22 -21.27
C CYS A 122 7.92 -29.36 -19.77
N GLY A 123 6.92 -29.76 -19.00
CA GLY A 123 6.96 -30.01 -17.55
C GLY A 123 7.57 -28.91 -16.69
N LYS A 124 7.79 -27.70 -17.24
CA LYS A 124 8.39 -26.59 -16.51
C LYS A 124 7.42 -26.00 -15.51
N GLU A 125 7.91 -25.85 -14.29
CA GLU A 125 7.22 -25.10 -13.24
C GLU A 125 7.50 -23.62 -13.40
N PHE A 126 6.46 -22.79 -13.26
CA PHE A 126 6.59 -21.34 -13.21
C PHE A 126 5.64 -20.75 -12.18
N LYS A 127 6.04 -19.63 -11.60
CA LYS A 127 5.23 -18.88 -10.65
C LYS A 127 4.59 -17.71 -11.36
N ALA A 128 3.28 -17.57 -11.22
CA ALA A 128 2.57 -16.40 -11.70
C ALA A 128 1.90 -15.66 -10.54
N PRO A 129 2.09 -14.34 -10.43
CA PRO A 129 1.41 -13.55 -9.44
C PRO A 129 -0.08 -13.48 -9.75
N ILE A 130 -0.92 -13.61 -8.72
CA ILE A 130 -2.34 -13.32 -8.86
C ILE A 130 -2.54 -11.84 -8.59
N GLU A 131 -2.80 -11.10 -9.64
CA GLU A 131 -3.28 -9.73 -9.49
C GLU A 131 -4.77 -9.74 -9.18
N PHE A 132 -5.10 -9.40 -7.94
CA PHE A 132 -6.47 -9.20 -7.52
C PHE A 132 -6.96 -7.86 -8.10
N ASN A 133 -7.48 -7.92 -9.32
CA ASN A 133 -8.06 -6.73 -9.95
C ASN A 133 -9.58 -6.72 -9.67
N PRO A 134 -10.08 -5.78 -8.85
CA PRO A 134 -11.51 -5.66 -8.55
C PRO A 134 -12.39 -5.53 -9.79
N ALA A 135 -11.84 -5.03 -10.91
CA ALA A 135 -12.57 -4.91 -12.17
C ALA A 135 -13.05 -6.27 -12.72
N PHE A 136 -12.38 -7.38 -12.38
CA PHE A 136 -12.84 -8.71 -12.77
C PHE A 136 -14.18 -9.10 -12.16
N PHE A 137 -14.53 -8.56 -11.00
CA PHE A 137 -15.83 -8.85 -10.36
C PHE A 137 -16.98 -8.07 -10.96
N PHE A 138 -16.69 -6.96 -11.67
CA PHE A 138 -17.70 -6.08 -12.24
C PHE A 138 -17.79 -6.19 -13.77
N ASN A 139 -16.89 -6.94 -14.39
CA ASN A 139 -16.85 -7.09 -15.83
C ASN A 139 -17.65 -8.33 -16.23
N ASN A 140 -18.95 -8.15 -16.54
CA ASN A 140 -19.85 -9.24 -17.01
C ASN A 140 -19.49 -9.79 -18.41
N ASN A 141 -18.38 -9.35 -19.00
CA ASN A 141 -17.88 -9.83 -20.29
C ASN A 141 -16.83 -10.92 -20.09
N TYR A 142 -17.17 -12.01 -19.41
CA TYR A 142 -16.41 -13.25 -19.57
C TYR A 142 -16.59 -13.73 -21.03
N PRO A 143 -15.50 -13.95 -21.79
CA PRO A 143 -15.62 -14.69 -23.02
C PRO A 143 -16.25 -16.05 -22.65
N LYS A 144 -17.40 -16.37 -23.25
CA LYS A 144 -18.01 -17.69 -23.10
C LYS A 144 -16.95 -18.69 -23.52
N GLN A 145 -16.46 -19.49 -22.56
CA GLN A 145 -15.60 -20.63 -22.88
C GLN A 145 -16.46 -21.52 -23.80
N ASP A 146 -16.01 -21.68 -25.06
CA ASP A 146 -16.58 -22.66 -25.96
C ASP A 146 -16.45 -24.01 -25.27
N GLN A 147 -17.61 -24.56 -24.85
CA GLN A 147 -17.65 -25.92 -24.34
C GLN A 147 -17.25 -26.85 -25.51
N PRO A 148 -16.34 -27.80 -25.30
CA PRO A 148 -16.01 -28.78 -26.31
C PRO A 148 -17.30 -29.51 -26.67
N LYS A 149 -17.66 -29.44 -27.95
CA LYS A 149 -18.78 -30.24 -28.51
C LYS A 149 -18.39 -31.70 -28.38
N THR A 150 -19.10 -32.44 -27.53
CA THR A 150 -19.10 -33.90 -27.49
C THR A 150 -19.65 -34.46 -28.78
#